data_2220a358598000a308c450dfbcedbf66
#
_entry.id   2220a358598000a308c450dfbcedbf66
#
_cell.length_a   1.000
_cell.length_b   1.000
_cell.length_c   1.000
_cell.angle_alpha   90.00
_cell.angle_beta   90.00
_cell.angle_gamma   90.00
#
_symmetry.space_group_name_H-M   'P 1'
#
loop_
_entity.id
_entity.type
_entity.pdbx_description
1 polymer ?
#
loop_
_entity_poly.entity_id
_entity_poly.type
_entity_poly.pdbx_seq_one_letter_code
_entity_poly.pdbx_strand_id
1 'polypeptide(L)'
;MEIGEILNDESKEPQAAMIESLAKEGEISLLIKNSDNSRPTPQSEILVIRFRAASQVEIKKGENKGRTLSYSNIVTSVSKIGNWRGTGTWKASYASSGTDKVAIIVQGKNQGRIYGSAILP
;
A
#
# COMPACT_ATOMS: atom_id res chain seq x y z
N MET A 1 2.90 9.62 -7.63
CA MET A 1 1.79 9.36 -6.70
C MET A 1 2.31 9.43 -5.27
N GLU A 2 1.60 10.14 -4.43
CA GLU A 2 1.93 10.19 -3.01
C GLU A 2 1.05 9.18 -2.27
N ILE A 3 1.69 8.20 -1.65
CA ILE A 3 0.97 7.11 -0.98
C ILE A 3 0.21 7.60 0.26
N GLY A 4 0.68 8.68 0.90
CA GLY A 4 0.00 9.22 2.08
C GLY A 4 -1.42 9.66 1.82
N GLU A 5 -1.72 10.20 0.63
CA GLU A 5 -3.08 10.61 0.28
C GLU A 5 -4.02 9.42 0.19
N ILE A 6 -3.55 8.32 -0.40
CA ILE A 6 -4.34 7.09 -0.54
C ILE A 6 -4.67 6.52 0.83
N LEU A 7 -3.67 6.43 1.70
CA LEU A 7 -3.85 5.83 3.02
C LEU A 7 -4.67 6.70 3.96
N ASN A 8 -4.56 8.02 3.84
CA ASN A 8 -5.34 8.94 4.67
C ASN A 8 -6.82 8.91 4.32
N ASP A 9 -7.17 8.78 3.04
CA ASP A 9 -8.57 8.65 2.63
C ASP A 9 -9.20 7.41 3.22
N GLU A 10 -8.45 6.31 3.26
CA GLU A 10 -8.92 5.04 3.82
C GLU A 10 -9.14 5.09 5.34
N SER A 11 -8.46 5.97 6.05
CA SER A 11 -8.52 6.02 7.52
C SER A 11 -9.85 6.50 8.07
N LYS A 12 -10.68 7.15 7.25
CA LYS A 12 -11.95 7.77 7.68
C LYS A 12 -13.14 6.84 7.62
N GLU A 13 -13.03 5.74 6.89
CA GLU A 13 -14.12 4.79 6.71
C GLU A 13 -13.64 3.36 7.01
N PRO A 14 -14.53 2.48 7.48
CA PRO A 14 -14.18 1.08 7.64
C PRO A 14 -13.76 0.48 6.31
N GLN A 15 -12.65 -0.23 6.29
CA GLN A 15 -12.18 -0.90 5.09
C GLN A 15 -12.99 -2.17 4.83
N ALA A 16 -13.40 -2.38 3.58
CA ALA A 16 -14.14 -3.57 3.17
C ALA A 16 -13.25 -4.82 3.16
N ALA A 17 -11.97 -4.67 2.87
CA ALA A 17 -10.99 -5.74 2.90
C ALA A 17 -10.06 -5.55 4.10
N MET A 18 -9.82 -6.65 4.81
CA MET A 18 -8.90 -6.67 5.95
C MET A 18 -7.59 -7.30 5.51
N ILE A 19 -6.48 -6.65 5.85
CA ILE A 19 -5.14 -7.10 5.50
C ILE A 19 -4.39 -7.44 6.77
N GLU A 20 -3.97 -8.69 6.90
CA GLU A 20 -3.13 -9.14 8.01
C GLU A 20 -1.76 -9.52 7.46
N SER A 21 -0.72 -9.23 8.21
CA SER A 21 0.64 -9.57 7.81
C SER A 21 1.42 -10.14 8.98
N LEU A 22 2.36 -11.02 8.65
CA LEU A 22 3.26 -11.62 9.62
C LEU A 22 4.66 -11.63 9.02
N ALA A 23 5.59 -10.94 9.65
CA ALA A 23 6.98 -10.91 9.23
C ALA A 23 7.77 -11.99 9.99
N LYS A 24 8.49 -12.81 9.25
CA LYS A 24 9.43 -13.80 9.78
C LYS A 24 10.69 -13.75 8.94
N GLU A 25 11.83 -13.82 9.59
CA GLU A 25 13.17 -13.94 8.97
C GLU A 25 13.24 -13.83 7.43
N GLY A 26 13.13 -12.61 6.92
CA GLY A 26 13.25 -12.36 5.49
C GLY A 26 12.02 -12.69 4.66
N GLU A 27 10.92 -13.09 5.28
CA GLU A 27 9.68 -13.41 4.58
C GLU A 27 8.49 -12.72 5.23
N ILE A 28 7.58 -12.24 4.38
CA ILE A 28 6.33 -11.63 4.83
C ILE A 28 5.16 -12.48 4.31
N SER A 29 4.31 -12.91 5.22
CA SER A 29 3.08 -13.63 4.90
C SER A 29 1.91 -12.67 4.95
N LEU A 30 1.07 -12.70 3.93
CA LEU A 30 -0.11 -11.86 3.81
C LEU A 30 -1.37 -12.70 3.82
N LEU A 31 -2.40 -12.17 4.48
CA LEU A 31 -3.73 -12.73 4.46
C LEU A 31 -4.72 -11.60 4.21
N ILE A 32 -5.58 -11.78 3.20
CA ILE A 32 -6.61 -10.81 2.84
C ILE A 32 -7.96 -11.50 2.90
N LYS A 33 -8.90 -10.86 3.58
CA LYS A 33 -10.26 -11.37 3.76
C LYS A 33 -11.24 -10.22 3.84
N ASN A 34 -12.53 -10.52 3.73
CA ASN A 34 -13.57 -9.51 3.95
C ASN A 34 -13.59 -9.11 5.43
N SER A 35 -13.75 -7.82 5.68
CA SER A 35 -13.97 -7.33 7.05
C SER A 35 -15.29 -7.79 7.61
N ASP A 36 -16.28 -7.91 6.72
CA ASP A 36 -17.62 -8.43 7.05
C ASP A 36 -17.91 -9.57 6.07
N ASN A 37 -17.95 -10.80 6.58
CA ASN A 37 -18.17 -12.00 5.77
C ASN A 37 -19.52 -12.00 5.05
N SER A 38 -20.48 -11.19 5.49
CA SER A 38 -21.79 -11.10 4.85
C SER A 38 -21.79 -10.18 3.64
N ARG A 39 -20.70 -9.43 3.41
CA ARG A 39 -20.60 -8.46 2.31
C ARG A 39 -19.41 -8.80 1.42
N PRO A 40 -19.66 -9.40 0.25
CA PRO A 40 -18.57 -9.64 -0.69
C PRO A 40 -18.01 -8.32 -1.23
N THR A 41 -16.73 -8.32 -1.53
CA THR A 41 -16.04 -7.23 -2.17
C THR A 41 -15.97 -7.53 -3.67
N PRO A 42 -16.03 -6.55 -4.56
CA PRO A 42 -15.78 -6.82 -5.98
C PRO A 42 -14.40 -7.43 -6.21
N GLN A 43 -14.24 -8.13 -7.33
CA GLN A 43 -12.94 -8.67 -7.70
C GLN A 43 -11.89 -7.57 -7.68
N SER A 44 -10.75 -7.87 -7.08
CA SER A 44 -9.72 -6.87 -6.83
C SER A 44 -8.33 -7.39 -7.16
N GLU A 45 -7.43 -6.47 -7.38
CA GLU A 45 -6.01 -6.74 -7.54
C GLU A 45 -5.30 -6.47 -6.23
N ILE A 46 -4.27 -7.27 -5.93
CA ILE A 46 -3.44 -7.07 -4.76
C ILE A 46 -2.14 -6.43 -5.22
N LEU A 47 -1.88 -5.23 -4.73
CA LEU A 47 -0.71 -4.44 -5.12
C LEU A 47 0.25 -4.31 -3.96
N VAL A 48 1.53 -4.49 -4.24
CA VAL A 48 2.61 -4.20 -3.32
C VAL A 48 3.23 -2.89 -3.77
N ILE A 49 3.17 -1.89 -2.91
CA ILE A 49 3.74 -0.58 -3.18
C ILE A 49 4.96 -0.39 -2.28
N ARG A 50 6.11 -0.19 -2.90
CA ARG A 50 7.32 0.13 -2.17
C ARG A 50 7.52 1.63 -2.18
N PHE A 51 7.87 2.17 -1.04
CA PHE A 51 8.09 3.59 -0.91
C PHE A 51 9.16 3.86 0.15
N ARG A 52 9.69 5.06 0.12
CA ARG A 52 10.67 5.48 1.11
C ARG A 52 10.37 6.91 1.54
N ALA A 53 10.79 7.23 2.77
CA ALA A 53 10.74 8.60 3.23
C ALA A 53 11.68 9.43 2.36
N ALA A 54 11.19 10.55 1.86
CA ALA A 54 12.01 11.40 1.03
C ALA A 54 13.09 12.09 1.87
N SER A 55 14.27 12.19 1.29
CA SER A 55 15.29 13.04 1.81
C SER A 55 14.93 14.50 1.55
N GLN A 56 15.54 15.39 2.31
CA GLN A 56 15.42 16.81 2.06
C GLN A 56 16.11 17.17 0.76
N VAL A 57 15.48 18.04 0.00
CA VAL A 57 16.05 18.55 -1.25
C VAL A 57 16.19 20.04 -1.15
N GLU A 58 17.43 20.53 -1.32
CA GLU A 58 17.70 21.96 -1.35
C GLU A 58 17.36 22.51 -2.74
N ILE A 59 16.59 23.59 -2.75
CA ILE A 59 16.24 24.25 -4.00
C ILE A 59 17.37 25.19 -4.39
N LYS A 60 17.95 24.95 -5.57
CA LYS A 60 19.12 25.71 -6.06
C LYS A 60 18.79 26.81 -7.06
N LYS A 61 17.56 26.85 -7.55
CA LYS A 61 17.12 27.83 -8.56
C LYS A 61 15.70 28.29 -8.28
N GLY A 62 15.38 29.52 -8.76
CA GLY A 62 14.03 30.07 -8.67
C GLY A 62 13.78 30.84 -7.39
N GLU A 63 12.51 31.22 -7.18
CA GLU A 63 12.09 32.03 -6.05
C GLU A 63 12.35 31.37 -4.69
N ASN A 64 12.37 30.07 -4.67
CA ASN A 64 12.59 29.32 -3.45
C ASN A 64 14.05 28.89 -3.24
N LYS A 65 14.97 29.53 -3.97
CA LYS A 65 16.41 29.24 -3.83
C LYS A 65 16.84 29.36 -2.38
N GLY A 66 17.58 28.38 -1.90
CA GLY A 66 18.05 28.31 -0.52
C GLY A 66 17.10 27.66 0.46
N ARG A 67 15.87 27.34 0.03
CA ARG A 67 14.94 26.60 0.85
C ARG A 67 15.16 25.10 0.72
N THR A 68 14.87 24.38 1.77
CA THR A 68 14.92 22.93 1.80
C THR A 68 13.51 22.39 1.79
N LEU A 69 13.21 21.52 0.83
CA LEU A 69 11.92 20.85 0.76
C LEU A 69 12.04 19.44 1.35
N SER A 70 11.08 19.08 2.15
CA SER A 70 10.94 17.71 2.65
C SER A 70 9.79 17.04 1.93
N TYR A 71 10.09 15.93 1.26
CA TYR A 71 9.06 15.08 0.64
C TYR A 71 8.82 13.89 1.56
N SER A 72 7.57 13.60 1.85
CA SER A 72 7.23 12.40 2.61
C SER A 72 6.77 11.32 1.66
N ASN A 73 7.30 10.13 1.73
CA ASN A 73 6.79 8.94 1.04
C ASN A 73 6.80 9.01 -0.50
N ILE A 74 7.96 8.78 -1.07
CA ILE A 74 8.11 8.64 -2.52
C ILE A 74 7.92 7.18 -2.90
N VAL A 75 6.98 6.91 -3.81
CA VAL A 75 6.74 5.57 -4.33
C VAL A 75 7.90 5.19 -5.24
N THR A 76 8.55 4.06 -4.94
CA THR A 76 9.67 3.55 -5.73
C THR A 76 9.27 2.42 -6.66
N SER A 77 8.22 1.66 -6.33
CA SER A 77 7.69 0.64 -7.22
C SER A 77 6.26 0.28 -6.86
N VAL A 78 5.52 -0.19 -7.87
CA VAL A 78 4.18 -0.75 -7.71
C VAL A 78 4.17 -2.08 -8.43
N SER A 79 3.81 -3.16 -7.74
CA SER A 79 3.78 -4.50 -8.31
C SER A 79 2.46 -5.18 -7.98
N LYS A 80 1.83 -5.76 -8.98
CA LYS A 80 0.67 -6.61 -8.77
C LYS A 80 1.16 -8.00 -8.39
N ILE A 81 0.70 -8.52 -7.26
CA ILE A 81 1.11 -9.85 -6.79
C ILE A 81 0.00 -10.89 -6.87
N GLY A 82 -1.21 -10.48 -7.16
CA GLY A 82 -2.31 -11.44 -7.28
C GLY A 82 -3.64 -10.80 -7.56
N ASN A 83 -4.64 -11.65 -7.68
CA ASN A 83 -6.04 -11.27 -7.81
C ASN A 83 -6.83 -11.96 -6.70
N TRP A 84 -7.73 -11.20 -6.10
CA TRP A 84 -8.64 -11.72 -5.09
C TRP A 84 -10.07 -11.64 -5.63
N ARG A 85 -10.80 -12.73 -5.52
CA ARG A 85 -12.18 -12.76 -6.04
C ARG A 85 -13.15 -11.89 -5.24
N GLY A 86 -12.74 -11.35 -4.11
CA GLY A 86 -13.60 -10.52 -3.26
C GLY A 86 -14.35 -11.28 -2.19
N THR A 87 -14.22 -12.59 -2.16
CA THR A 87 -14.81 -13.47 -1.14
C THR A 87 -13.79 -14.50 -0.69
N GLY A 88 -13.93 -14.97 0.53
CA GLY A 88 -12.99 -15.93 1.10
C GLY A 88 -11.66 -15.27 1.46
N THR A 89 -10.68 -16.11 1.69
CA THR A 89 -9.36 -15.70 2.12
C THR A 89 -8.35 -15.85 0.99
N TRP A 90 -7.54 -14.80 0.77
CA TRP A 90 -6.41 -14.83 -0.14
C TRP A 90 -5.13 -14.78 0.67
N LYS A 91 -4.21 -15.68 0.37
CA LYS A 91 -2.93 -15.77 1.08
C LYS A 91 -1.78 -15.77 0.10
N ALA A 92 -0.71 -15.12 0.49
CA ALA A 92 0.55 -15.18 -0.24
C ALA A 92 1.70 -14.87 0.69
N SER A 93 2.89 -15.24 0.27
CA SER A 93 4.11 -14.83 0.96
C SER A 93 5.10 -14.32 -0.07
N TYR A 94 5.97 -13.42 0.35
CA TYR A 94 7.02 -12.89 -0.51
C TYR A 94 8.28 -12.58 0.31
N ALA A 95 9.41 -12.57 -0.38
CA ALA A 95 10.66 -12.26 0.27
C ALA A 95 10.70 -10.78 0.66
N SER A 96 11.05 -10.54 1.91
CA SER A 96 11.29 -9.18 2.39
C SER A 96 12.72 -8.81 2.03
N SER A 97 12.88 -7.79 1.21
CA SER A 97 14.21 -7.32 0.81
C SER A 97 14.23 -5.81 0.70
N GLY A 98 15.42 -5.25 0.96
CA GLY A 98 15.62 -3.82 0.84
C GLY A 98 15.21 -3.05 2.08
N THR A 99 15.38 -1.73 2.00
CA THR A 99 15.10 -0.81 3.10
C THR A 99 13.83 -0.02 2.89
N ASP A 100 13.19 -0.15 1.73
CA ASP A 100 11.96 0.55 1.45
C ASP A 100 10.83 0.05 2.35
N LYS A 101 9.95 0.95 2.71
CA LYS A 101 8.70 0.59 3.37
C LYS A 101 7.76 -0.02 2.34
N VAL A 102 6.81 -0.82 2.83
CA VAL A 102 5.89 -1.54 1.96
C VAL A 102 4.46 -1.27 2.40
N ALA A 103 3.62 -0.97 1.43
CA ALA A 103 2.18 -0.90 1.63
C ALA A 103 1.50 -1.95 0.75
N ILE A 104 0.43 -2.52 1.25
CA ILE A 104 -0.42 -3.44 0.51
C ILE A 104 -1.72 -2.72 0.20
N ILE A 105 -2.16 -2.81 -1.04
CA ILE A 105 -3.42 -2.20 -1.47
C ILE A 105 -4.27 -3.25 -2.16
N VAL A 106 -5.54 -3.30 -1.76
CA VAL A 106 -6.56 -4.12 -2.41
C VAL A 106 -7.41 -3.16 -3.24
N GLN A 107 -7.26 -3.22 -4.56
CA GLN A 107 -7.91 -2.29 -5.47
C GLN A 107 -8.80 -3.02 -6.47
N GLY A 108 -10.01 -2.54 -6.69
CA GLY A 108 -10.90 -3.08 -7.70
C GLY A 108 -10.25 -3.05 -9.08
N LYS A 109 -10.69 -3.96 -9.95
CA LYS A 109 -10.15 -4.07 -11.30
C LYS A 109 -10.29 -2.77 -12.08
N ASN A 110 -9.42 -2.59 -13.07
CA ASN A 110 -9.42 -1.42 -13.96
C ASN A 110 -9.26 -0.11 -13.19
N GLN A 111 -8.34 -0.09 -12.24
CA GLN A 111 -8.07 1.09 -11.41
C GLN A 111 -9.30 1.56 -10.65
N GLY A 112 -10.08 0.61 -10.18
CA GLY A 112 -11.28 0.88 -9.42
C GLY A 112 -11.00 1.36 -8.00
N ARG A 113 -12.03 1.28 -7.17
CA ARG A 113 -11.95 1.73 -5.78
C ARG A 113 -10.96 0.90 -4.96
N ILE A 114 -10.33 1.55 -4.00
CA ILE A 114 -9.49 0.86 -3.02
C ILE A 114 -10.37 0.37 -1.88
N TYR A 115 -10.36 -0.94 -1.65
CA TYR A 115 -11.15 -1.58 -0.61
C TYR A 115 -10.40 -1.86 0.66
N GLY A 116 -9.09 -1.83 0.61
CA GLY A 116 -8.26 -1.98 1.79
C GLY A 116 -6.83 -1.55 1.54
N SER A 117 -6.17 -1.13 2.60
CA SER A 117 -4.76 -0.76 2.56
C SER A 117 -4.11 -1.00 3.91
N ALA A 118 -2.83 -1.27 3.91
CA ALA A 118 -2.05 -1.42 5.14
C ALA A 118 -0.59 -1.13 4.86
N ILE A 119 0.05 -0.46 5.81
CA ILE A 119 1.51 -0.30 5.79
C ILE A 119 2.09 -1.41 6.64
N LEU A 120 3.02 -2.16 6.07
CA LEU A 120 3.66 -3.26 6.77
C LEU A 120 4.75 -2.72 7.72
N PRO A 121 4.95 -3.40 8.88
CA PRO A 121 6.00 -3.00 9.81
C PRO A 121 7.41 -3.16 9.25
#